data_95292b197c4b3b7c931642f3cc091d42
#
_entry.id   95292b197c4b3b7c931642f3cc091d42
#
_cell.length_a   1.000
_cell.length_b   1.000
_cell.length_c   1.000
_cell.angle_alpha   90.00
_cell.angle_beta   90.00
_cell.angle_gamma   90.00
#
_symmetry.space_group_name_H-M   'P 1'
#
loop_
_entity.id
_entity.type
_entity.pdbx_description
1 polymer ?
#
loop_
_entity_poly.entity_id
_entity_poly.type
_entity_poly.pdbx_seq_one_letter_code
_entity_poly.pdbx_strand_id
1 'polypeptide(L)'
;IRVLLSKYRSYTQCPTCAGARLKTESLLWRIGSKADADAVLPPAQRFMPQGVAWSREQLEALPGLCLHDLMLLPLSRVRSFFERLSKNTTKLIADGAYGISAGGQSDQKIEASEAPAPSASAARESGDAQALKLLHEEIGTRLKYLDEVGIGYLTLDRQSRTLSGGEVQRINLTTALGTSLVNTLFVLDEPSIGLHPRDMHRITEAMLRLRDAGNTLVVVEHDPAVMLAADRVLDFGPGPGERGGQIVFDGTPDELRRAD
;
A
#
# COMPACT_ATOMS: atom_id res chain seq x y z
N ILE A 1 29.60 13.82 7.69
CA ILE A 1 29.01 15.06 8.27
C ILE A 1 27.48 15.04 8.10
N ARG A 2 26.89 14.83 6.89
CA ARG A 2 25.41 14.83 6.70
C ARG A 2 24.69 13.78 7.56
N VAL A 3 25.24 12.58 7.69
CA VAL A 3 24.65 11.49 8.51
C VAL A 3 24.73 11.85 10.01
N LEU A 4 25.81 12.45 10.44
CA LEU A 4 25.96 12.91 11.83
C LEU A 4 24.96 14.01 12.17
N LEU A 5 24.83 15.01 11.31
CA LEU A 5 23.89 16.10 11.49
C LEU A 5 22.41 15.64 11.47
N SER A 6 22.08 14.55 10.76
CA SER A 6 20.72 14.03 10.74
C SER A 6 20.26 13.49 12.10
N LYS A 7 21.17 13.00 12.95
CA LYS A 7 20.88 12.52 14.30
C LYS A 7 20.47 13.66 15.27
N TYR A 8 20.86 14.89 14.97
CA TYR A 8 20.59 16.05 15.83
C TYR A 8 19.48 16.97 15.29
N ARG A 9 18.81 16.55 14.19
CA ARG A 9 17.66 17.29 13.68
C ARG A 9 16.41 16.92 14.47
N SER A 10 15.80 17.90 15.13
CA SER A 10 14.42 17.77 15.59
C SER A 10 13.47 18.23 14.48
N TYR A 11 12.40 17.49 14.30
CA TYR A 11 11.34 17.86 13.36
C TYR A 11 10.23 18.54 14.13
N THR A 12 10.10 19.84 13.93
CA THR A 12 8.98 20.62 14.45
C THR A 12 7.83 20.54 13.45
N GLN A 13 6.63 20.31 13.96
CA GLN A 13 5.43 20.33 13.15
C GLN A 13 5.22 21.73 12.57
N CYS A 14 4.96 21.84 11.28
CA CYS A 14 4.70 23.13 10.63
C CYS A 14 3.42 23.75 11.19
N PRO A 15 3.45 24.98 11.73
CA PRO A 15 2.27 25.61 12.32
C PRO A 15 1.20 25.94 11.28
N THR A 16 1.59 26.17 10.01
CA THR A 16 0.65 26.52 8.92
C THR A 16 -0.18 25.33 8.48
N CYS A 17 0.40 24.12 8.37
CA CYS A 17 -0.32 22.96 7.88
C CYS A 17 -0.53 21.88 8.95
N ALA A 18 -0.11 22.12 10.20
CA ALA A 18 -0.20 21.16 11.31
C ALA A 18 0.32 19.75 10.94
N GLY A 19 1.37 19.70 10.13
CA GLY A 19 1.99 18.43 9.69
C GLY A 19 1.39 17.81 8.42
N ALA A 20 0.28 18.34 7.88
CA ALA A 20 -0.38 17.77 6.71
C ALA A 20 0.44 17.87 5.41
N ARG A 21 1.41 18.80 5.34
CA ARG A 21 2.26 19.05 4.15
C ARG A 21 1.48 19.47 2.90
N LEU A 22 0.18 19.71 3.03
CA LEU A 22 -0.75 20.08 1.98
C LEU A 22 -1.39 21.43 2.31
N LYS A 23 -1.83 22.13 1.27
CA LYS A 23 -2.66 23.32 1.43
C LYS A 23 -4.04 22.94 1.97
N THR A 24 -4.67 23.86 2.69
CA THR A 24 -6.01 23.66 3.27
C THR A 24 -7.02 23.22 2.22
N GLU A 25 -7.03 23.86 1.05
CA GLU A 25 -7.97 23.56 -0.05
C GLU A 25 -7.88 22.10 -0.50
N SER A 26 -6.67 21.52 -0.51
CA SER A 26 -6.46 20.09 -0.87
C SER A 26 -7.02 19.14 0.19
N LEU A 27 -7.14 19.58 1.44
CA LEU A 27 -7.65 18.79 2.56
C LEU A 27 -9.18 18.85 2.70
N LEU A 28 -9.84 19.76 1.94
CA LEU A 28 -11.30 19.82 1.86
C LEU A 28 -11.86 18.70 0.99
N TRP A 29 -11.09 18.20 0.03
CA TRP A 29 -11.46 17.04 -0.77
C TRP A 29 -11.47 15.78 0.08
N ARG A 30 -12.58 15.05 0.03
CA ARG A 30 -12.78 13.84 0.82
C ARG A 30 -13.27 12.72 -0.07
N ILE A 31 -12.82 11.49 0.23
CA ILE A 31 -13.13 10.30 -0.56
C ILE A 31 -13.97 9.35 0.30
N GLY A 32 -15.02 8.77 -0.29
CA GLY A 32 -15.87 7.78 0.34
C GLY A 32 -17.04 8.37 1.14
N SER A 33 -17.88 7.49 1.63
CA SER A 33 -19.00 7.83 2.50
C SER A 33 -18.58 7.98 3.96
N LYS A 34 -19.48 8.52 4.79
CA LYS A 34 -19.27 8.56 6.25
C LYS A 34 -19.08 7.16 6.83
N ALA A 35 -19.87 6.18 6.38
CA ALA A 35 -19.78 4.80 6.84
C ALA A 35 -18.45 4.13 6.47
N ASP A 36 -17.91 4.42 5.29
CA ASP A 36 -16.59 3.91 4.88
C ASP A 36 -15.49 4.50 5.75
N ALA A 37 -15.57 5.79 6.04
CA ALA A 37 -14.61 6.48 6.88
C ALA A 37 -14.65 6.00 8.34
N ASP A 38 -15.83 5.91 8.94
CA ASP A 38 -16.04 5.49 10.32
C ASP A 38 -15.54 4.04 10.57
N ALA A 39 -15.58 3.20 9.54
CA ALA A 39 -15.14 1.81 9.62
C ALA A 39 -13.61 1.68 9.80
N VAL A 40 -12.83 2.66 9.37
CA VAL A 40 -11.35 2.59 9.39
C VAL A 40 -10.70 3.64 10.29
N LEU A 41 -11.39 4.77 10.53
CA LEU A 41 -10.89 5.86 11.37
C LEU A 41 -12.02 6.45 12.21
N PRO A 42 -11.95 6.36 13.55
CA PRO A 42 -12.92 7.00 14.43
C PRO A 42 -13.09 8.48 14.11
N PRO A 43 -14.32 9.03 14.08
CA PRO A 43 -14.58 10.43 13.73
C PRO A 43 -13.74 11.42 14.55
N ALA A 44 -13.57 11.17 15.85
CA ALA A 44 -12.77 11.99 16.75
C ALA A 44 -11.27 12.05 16.41
N GLN A 45 -10.75 11.10 15.62
CA GLN A 45 -9.34 11.06 15.21
C GLN A 45 -9.08 11.70 13.84
N ARG A 46 -10.14 12.12 13.11
CA ARG A 46 -9.99 12.75 11.80
C ARG A 46 -9.25 14.08 11.92
N PHE A 47 -8.38 14.33 10.97
CA PHE A 47 -7.57 15.53 10.92
C PHE A 47 -8.42 16.78 10.68
N MET A 48 -8.20 17.82 11.51
CA MET A 48 -8.81 19.14 11.34
C MET A 48 -7.86 20.03 10.53
N PRO A 49 -8.23 20.40 9.28
CA PRO A 49 -7.41 21.31 8.49
C PRO A 49 -7.28 22.67 9.17
N GLN A 50 -6.12 23.30 9.04
CA GLN A 50 -5.91 24.66 9.58
C GLN A 50 -6.64 25.69 8.69
N GLY A 51 -7.15 26.74 9.31
CA GLY A 51 -7.80 27.84 8.60
C GLY A 51 -9.25 27.57 8.15
N VAL A 52 -9.85 26.43 8.54
CA VAL A 52 -11.28 26.19 8.32
C VAL A 52 -12.10 26.66 9.52
N ALA A 53 -13.31 27.13 9.26
CA ALA A 53 -14.25 27.58 10.30
C ALA A 53 -15.16 26.44 10.81
N TRP A 54 -14.74 25.17 10.64
CA TRP A 54 -15.53 24.02 11.10
C TRP A 54 -15.36 23.78 12.59
N SER A 55 -16.48 23.44 13.25
CA SER A 55 -16.43 22.82 14.57
C SER A 55 -15.99 21.34 14.45
N ARG A 56 -15.58 20.76 15.58
CA ARG A 56 -15.26 19.33 15.62
C ARG A 56 -16.45 18.46 15.20
N GLU A 57 -17.63 18.79 15.67
CA GLU A 57 -18.88 18.09 15.30
C GLU A 57 -19.18 18.17 13.81
N GLN A 58 -18.95 19.35 13.19
CA GLN A 58 -19.12 19.50 11.74
C GLN A 58 -18.14 18.61 10.98
N LEU A 59 -16.86 18.57 11.38
CA LEU A 59 -15.87 17.67 10.76
C LEU A 59 -16.27 16.19 10.87
N GLU A 60 -16.75 15.77 12.03
CA GLU A 60 -17.17 14.39 12.31
C GLU A 60 -18.41 13.98 11.51
N ALA A 61 -19.26 14.94 11.18
CA ALA A 61 -20.43 14.74 10.34
C ALA A 61 -20.10 14.63 8.83
N LEU A 62 -18.95 15.15 8.39
CA LEU A 62 -18.55 15.14 6.98
C LEU A 62 -18.35 13.71 6.45
N PRO A 63 -18.69 13.46 5.18
CA PRO A 63 -18.43 12.16 4.54
C PRO A 63 -16.94 11.93 4.30
N GLY A 64 -16.55 10.67 4.20
CA GLY A 64 -15.25 10.24 3.72
C GLY A 64 -14.05 10.67 4.55
N LEU A 65 -12.87 10.45 3.99
CA LEU A 65 -11.56 10.82 4.56
C LEU A 65 -10.83 11.79 3.63
N CYS A 66 -10.10 12.74 4.20
CA CYS A 66 -9.17 13.57 3.43
C CYS A 66 -7.86 12.80 3.15
N LEU A 67 -7.06 13.32 2.23
CA LEU A 67 -5.80 12.66 1.86
C LEU A 67 -4.85 12.50 3.07
N HIS A 68 -4.81 13.48 3.97
CA HIS A 68 -3.94 13.39 5.15
C HIS A 68 -4.40 12.29 6.13
N ASP A 69 -5.72 12.13 6.32
CA ASP A 69 -6.25 11.01 7.10
C ASP A 69 -5.77 9.66 6.54
N LEU A 70 -5.87 9.48 5.22
CA LEU A 70 -5.42 8.27 4.53
C LEU A 70 -3.90 8.05 4.67
N MET A 71 -3.10 9.11 4.62
CA MET A 71 -1.64 9.02 4.76
C MET A 71 -1.21 8.57 6.16
N LEU A 72 -1.98 8.90 7.20
CA LEU A 72 -1.67 8.54 8.58
C LEU A 72 -2.18 7.15 8.98
N LEU A 73 -3.08 6.56 8.19
CA LEU A 73 -3.57 5.22 8.46
C LEU A 73 -2.52 4.15 8.12
N PRO A 74 -2.44 3.04 8.90
CA PRO A 74 -1.74 1.85 8.47
C PRO A 74 -2.25 1.35 7.10
N LEU A 75 -1.35 0.87 6.24
CA LEU A 75 -1.68 0.39 4.90
C LEU A 75 -2.77 -0.68 4.90
N SER A 76 -2.82 -1.54 5.92
CA SER A 76 -3.89 -2.53 6.10
C SER A 76 -5.27 -1.89 6.26
N ARG A 77 -5.37 -0.76 6.96
CA ARG A 77 -6.63 0.01 7.09
C ARG A 77 -6.96 0.78 5.82
N VAL A 78 -5.94 1.35 5.15
CA VAL A 78 -6.12 2.00 3.84
C VAL A 78 -6.66 0.97 2.83
N ARG A 79 -6.10 -0.25 2.81
CA ARG A 79 -6.60 -1.35 2.01
C ARG A 79 -8.08 -1.64 2.29
N SER A 80 -8.45 -1.81 3.56
CA SER A 80 -9.84 -2.06 3.97
C SER A 80 -10.78 -0.93 3.51
N PHE A 81 -10.32 0.32 3.57
CA PHE A 81 -11.08 1.47 3.08
C PHE A 81 -11.33 1.39 1.56
N PHE A 82 -10.30 1.13 0.76
CA PHE A 82 -10.41 1.03 -0.70
C PHE A 82 -11.21 -0.19 -1.15
N GLU A 83 -11.15 -1.33 -0.44
CA GLU A 83 -11.99 -2.50 -0.70
C GLU A 83 -13.49 -2.20 -0.51
N ARG A 84 -13.84 -1.42 0.52
CA ARG A 84 -15.22 -0.95 0.75
C ARG A 84 -15.65 0.03 -0.34
N LEU A 85 -14.78 0.99 -0.66
CA LEU A 85 -15.03 1.98 -1.69
C LEU A 85 -15.30 1.33 -3.06
N SER A 86 -14.49 0.36 -3.46
CA SER A 86 -14.65 -0.38 -4.71
C SER A 86 -16.00 -1.10 -4.78
N LYS A 87 -16.40 -1.78 -3.70
CA LYS A 87 -17.71 -2.45 -3.61
C LYS A 87 -18.86 -1.46 -3.76
N ASN A 88 -18.78 -0.32 -3.08
CA ASN A 88 -19.81 0.73 -3.13
C ASN A 88 -19.83 1.41 -4.51
N THR A 89 -18.70 1.70 -5.12
CA THR A 89 -18.60 2.27 -6.47
C THR A 89 -19.21 1.34 -7.51
N THR A 90 -18.92 0.04 -7.45
CA THR A 90 -19.49 -0.96 -8.35
C THR A 90 -21.03 -1.00 -8.22
N LYS A 91 -21.54 -0.89 -7.01
CA LYS A 91 -23.00 -0.84 -6.77
C LYS A 91 -23.61 0.44 -7.33
N LEU A 92 -23.01 1.61 -7.08
CA LEU A 92 -23.49 2.91 -7.58
C LEU A 92 -23.48 2.97 -9.11
N ILE A 93 -22.46 2.37 -9.76
CA ILE A 93 -22.42 2.28 -11.23
C ILE A 93 -23.54 1.36 -11.72
N ALA A 94 -23.78 0.23 -11.06
CA ALA A 94 -24.86 -0.69 -11.42
C ALA A 94 -26.26 -0.08 -11.24
N ASP A 95 -26.43 0.75 -10.19
CA ASP A 95 -27.68 1.42 -9.87
C ASP A 95 -27.87 2.75 -10.66
N GLY A 96 -26.93 3.15 -11.54
CA GLY A 96 -26.99 4.38 -12.34
C GLY A 96 -26.87 5.69 -11.52
N ALA A 97 -26.43 5.61 -10.26
CA ALA A 97 -26.41 6.73 -9.31
C ALA A 97 -24.98 7.24 -9.04
N TYR A 98 -24.19 7.53 -10.08
CA TYR A 98 -22.83 8.05 -9.89
C TYR A 98 -22.77 9.58 -10.00
N GLY A 99 -22.53 10.26 -8.89
CA GLY A 99 -22.23 11.69 -8.82
C GLY A 99 -21.08 11.97 -7.86
N ILE A 100 -20.03 12.67 -8.30
CA ILE A 100 -18.97 13.19 -7.43
C ILE A 100 -19.58 14.37 -6.65
N SER A 101 -19.92 14.20 -5.39
CA SER A 101 -20.33 15.29 -4.53
C SER A 101 -19.10 16.10 -4.12
N ALA A 102 -18.84 17.18 -4.83
CA ALA A 102 -18.02 18.27 -4.31
C ALA A 102 -18.83 18.93 -3.17
N GLY A 103 -18.25 18.97 -1.97
CA GLY A 103 -18.87 19.59 -0.80
C GLY A 103 -19.04 21.10 -0.97
N GLY A 104 -20.08 21.50 -1.65
CA GLY A 104 -20.51 22.88 -1.81
C GLY A 104 -22.05 22.88 -1.86
N GLN A 105 -22.67 23.54 -0.90
CA GLN A 105 -24.11 23.75 -0.82
C GLN A 105 -24.68 24.31 -2.12
N SER A 106 -25.62 23.61 -2.72
CA SER A 106 -26.77 24.25 -3.36
C SER A 106 -27.89 23.22 -3.48
N ASP A 107 -28.90 23.39 -2.64
CA ASP A 107 -30.24 22.82 -2.82
C ASP A 107 -30.80 23.33 -4.15
N GLN A 108 -30.88 22.47 -5.15
CA GLN A 108 -31.81 22.63 -6.25
C GLN A 108 -32.43 21.27 -6.58
N LYS A 109 -33.71 21.18 -6.22
CA LYS A 109 -34.66 20.17 -6.61
C LYS A 109 -34.82 20.22 -8.13
N ILE A 110 -34.45 19.19 -8.85
CA ILE A 110 -34.75 19.05 -10.28
C ILE A 110 -35.89 18.05 -10.42
N GLU A 111 -37.02 18.55 -10.91
CA GLU A 111 -38.21 17.77 -11.27
C GLU A 111 -37.88 16.86 -12.49
N ALA A 112 -38.46 15.65 -12.45
CA ALA A 112 -38.35 14.66 -13.51
C ALA A 112 -39.09 15.13 -14.77
N SER A 113 -38.40 15.23 -15.88
CA SER A 113 -38.94 15.39 -17.23
C SER A 113 -38.18 14.48 -18.19
N GLU A 114 -38.96 13.75 -18.98
CA GLU A 114 -38.70 12.84 -20.10
C GLU A 114 -37.28 12.66 -20.65
N ALA A 115 -36.89 11.39 -20.85
CA ALA A 115 -35.61 10.94 -21.29
C ALA A 115 -35.28 11.41 -22.74
N PRO A 116 -34.21 12.17 -22.94
CA PRO A 116 -33.60 12.33 -24.24
C PRO A 116 -32.53 11.26 -24.50
N ALA A 117 -32.27 11.01 -25.79
CA ALA A 117 -31.21 10.10 -26.29
C ALA A 117 -29.84 10.34 -25.65
N PRO A 118 -28.94 9.33 -25.56
CA PRO A 118 -27.68 9.43 -24.85
C PRO A 118 -26.85 10.58 -25.37
N SER A 119 -26.77 11.64 -24.57
CA SER A 119 -25.99 12.82 -24.87
C SER A 119 -24.49 12.53 -24.65
N ALA A 120 -23.61 13.34 -25.25
CA ALA A 120 -22.15 13.24 -25.07
C ALA A 120 -21.72 13.30 -23.59
N SER A 121 -22.58 13.79 -22.67
CA SER A 121 -22.40 13.77 -21.24
C SER A 121 -22.51 12.35 -20.65
N ALA A 122 -23.49 11.55 -21.07
CA ALA A 122 -23.66 10.17 -20.60
C ALA A 122 -22.50 9.25 -21.01
N ALA A 123 -21.92 9.48 -22.19
CA ALA A 123 -20.74 8.75 -22.65
C ALA A 123 -19.48 9.14 -21.86
N ARG A 124 -19.33 10.41 -21.46
CA ARG A 124 -18.25 10.87 -20.57
C ARG A 124 -18.40 10.33 -19.17
N GLU A 125 -19.59 10.37 -18.58
CA GLU A 125 -19.90 9.80 -17.26
C GLU A 125 -19.59 8.30 -17.21
N SER A 126 -19.90 7.56 -18.28
CA SER A 126 -19.55 6.14 -18.43
C SER A 126 -18.01 5.92 -18.50
N GLY A 127 -17.28 6.78 -19.21
CA GLY A 127 -15.82 6.74 -19.30
C GLY A 127 -15.14 7.03 -17.96
N ASP A 128 -15.60 8.03 -17.24
CA ASP A 128 -15.06 8.43 -15.94
C ASP A 128 -15.33 7.35 -14.88
N ALA A 129 -16.48 6.72 -14.88
CA ALA A 129 -16.82 5.60 -14.00
C ALA A 129 -15.94 4.38 -14.25
N GLN A 130 -15.66 4.06 -15.52
CA GLN A 130 -14.75 2.99 -15.91
C GLN A 130 -13.31 3.28 -15.46
N ALA A 131 -12.82 4.50 -15.69
CA ALA A 131 -11.50 4.95 -15.27
C ALA A 131 -11.33 4.86 -13.75
N LEU A 132 -12.33 5.30 -13.00
CA LEU A 132 -12.32 5.23 -11.54
C LEU A 132 -12.30 3.80 -11.03
N LYS A 133 -13.06 2.89 -11.65
CA LYS A 133 -13.04 1.47 -11.32
C LYS A 133 -11.64 0.89 -11.51
N LEU A 134 -11.01 1.14 -12.65
CA LEU A 134 -9.65 0.68 -12.93
C LEU A 134 -8.64 1.24 -11.92
N LEU A 135 -8.78 2.53 -11.55
CA LEU A 135 -7.94 3.16 -10.54
C LEU A 135 -8.10 2.50 -9.17
N HIS A 136 -9.33 2.19 -8.75
CA HIS A 136 -9.59 1.50 -7.49
C HIS A 136 -9.03 0.08 -7.48
N GLU A 137 -9.15 -0.65 -8.59
CA GLU A 137 -8.59 -1.99 -8.74
C GLU A 137 -7.06 -1.97 -8.66
N GLU A 138 -6.41 -1.01 -9.31
CA GLU A 138 -4.95 -0.83 -9.28
C GLU A 138 -4.46 -0.47 -7.87
N ILE A 139 -5.09 0.51 -7.21
CA ILE A 139 -4.76 0.89 -5.84
C ILE A 139 -4.97 -0.30 -4.89
N GLY A 140 -6.11 -1.00 -5.02
CA GLY A 140 -6.43 -2.16 -4.20
C GLY A 140 -5.40 -3.29 -4.34
N THR A 141 -4.96 -3.56 -5.57
CA THR A 141 -3.95 -4.57 -5.88
C THR A 141 -2.59 -4.23 -5.25
N ARG A 142 -2.14 -2.98 -5.36
CA ARG A 142 -0.89 -2.52 -4.75
C ARG A 142 -0.94 -2.57 -3.23
N LEU A 143 -2.03 -2.12 -2.62
CA LEU A 143 -2.22 -2.19 -1.17
C LEU A 143 -2.29 -3.64 -0.67
N LYS A 144 -2.89 -4.53 -1.45
CA LYS A 144 -2.92 -5.97 -1.16
C LYS A 144 -1.50 -6.54 -1.12
N TYR A 145 -0.65 -6.27 -2.12
CA TYR A 145 0.73 -6.75 -2.12
C TYR A 145 1.55 -6.21 -0.95
N LEU A 146 1.40 -4.92 -0.60
CA LEU A 146 2.07 -4.33 0.56
C LEU A 146 1.67 -5.01 1.88
N ASP A 147 0.41 -5.39 2.02
CA ASP A 147 -0.07 -6.12 3.19
C ASP A 147 0.42 -7.58 3.20
N GLU A 148 0.41 -8.24 2.04
CA GLU A 148 0.87 -9.63 1.88
C GLU A 148 2.36 -9.82 2.21
N VAL A 149 3.22 -8.86 1.89
CA VAL A 149 4.65 -8.91 2.27
C VAL A 149 4.91 -8.48 3.72
N GLY A 150 3.86 -8.26 4.52
CA GLY A 150 3.97 -7.99 5.95
C GLY A 150 4.35 -6.55 6.32
N ILE A 151 4.11 -5.56 5.44
CA ILE A 151 4.35 -4.13 5.74
C ILE A 151 3.04 -3.34 5.89
N GLY A 152 1.92 -4.01 6.08
CA GLY A 152 0.61 -3.39 6.30
C GLY A 152 0.52 -2.44 7.50
N TYR A 153 1.45 -2.51 8.44
CA TYR A 153 1.55 -1.60 9.59
C TYR A 153 2.16 -0.23 9.25
N LEU A 154 2.85 -0.10 8.12
CA LEU A 154 3.43 1.18 7.69
C LEU A 154 2.34 2.19 7.31
N THR A 155 2.68 3.47 7.39
CA THR A 155 1.85 4.58 6.94
C THR A 155 2.48 5.26 5.73
N LEU A 156 1.66 5.84 4.84
CA LEU A 156 2.16 6.57 3.66
C LEU A 156 2.89 7.87 4.05
N ASP A 157 2.67 8.39 5.26
CA ASP A 157 3.36 9.55 5.80
C ASP A 157 4.81 9.25 6.22
N ARG A 158 5.15 7.98 6.42
CA ARG A 158 6.48 7.58 6.88
C ARG A 158 7.54 7.91 5.84
N GLN A 159 8.59 8.58 6.29
CA GLN A 159 9.69 8.99 5.41
C GLN A 159 10.53 7.78 5.02
N SER A 160 10.86 7.62 3.74
CA SER A 160 11.62 6.49 3.20
C SER A 160 12.97 6.27 3.90
N ARG A 161 13.65 7.34 4.32
CA ARG A 161 14.93 7.26 5.07
C ARG A 161 14.80 6.65 6.48
N THR A 162 13.60 6.48 7.01
CA THR A 162 13.34 5.85 8.31
C THR A 162 12.96 4.38 8.18
N LEU A 163 12.87 3.88 6.96
CA LEU A 163 12.62 2.49 6.68
C LEU A 163 13.88 1.66 6.95
N SER A 164 13.69 0.47 7.49
CA SER A 164 14.76 -0.53 7.60
C SER A 164 15.09 -1.13 6.23
N GLY A 165 16.26 -1.75 6.09
CA GLY A 165 16.65 -2.43 4.86
C GLY A 165 15.63 -3.46 4.41
N GLY A 166 15.14 -4.31 5.32
CA GLY A 166 14.11 -5.30 5.03
C GLY A 166 12.77 -4.68 4.61
N GLU A 167 12.35 -3.52 5.19
CA GLU A 167 11.14 -2.81 4.75
C GLU A 167 11.29 -2.31 3.31
N VAL A 168 12.46 -1.76 2.97
CA VAL A 168 12.74 -1.28 1.59
C VAL A 168 12.71 -2.45 0.61
N GLN A 169 13.32 -3.59 0.95
CA GLN A 169 13.31 -4.77 0.08
C GLN A 169 11.89 -5.29 -0.14
N ARG A 170 11.08 -5.36 0.90
CA ARG A 170 9.67 -5.78 0.79
C ARG A 170 8.85 -4.81 -0.07
N ILE A 171 9.09 -3.50 0.01
CA ILE A 171 8.46 -2.53 -0.90
C ILE A 171 8.89 -2.81 -2.36
N ASN A 172 10.17 -3.05 -2.61
CA ASN A 172 10.65 -3.39 -3.95
C ASN A 172 10.04 -4.69 -4.47
N LEU A 173 9.89 -5.69 -3.60
CA LEU A 173 9.22 -6.95 -3.94
C LEU A 173 7.76 -6.73 -4.36
N THR A 174 7.01 -5.85 -3.69
CA THR A 174 5.64 -5.53 -4.09
C THR A 174 5.55 -4.84 -5.43
N THR A 175 6.55 -4.02 -5.77
CA THR A 175 6.64 -3.39 -7.09
C THR A 175 6.83 -4.46 -8.17
N ALA A 176 7.68 -5.45 -7.92
CA ALA A 176 7.91 -6.57 -8.83
C ALA A 176 6.65 -7.43 -9.02
N LEU A 177 5.91 -7.73 -7.94
CA LEU A 177 4.64 -8.46 -7.99
C LEU A 177 3.53 -7.70 -8.74
N GLY A 178 3.56 -6.37 -8.69
CA GLY A 178 2.60 -5.50 -9.39
C GLY A 178 2.92 -5.26 -10.86
N THR A 179 4.04 -5.76 -11.35
CA THR A 179 4.46 -5.63 -12.76
C THR A 179 4.38 -6.99 -13.45
N SER A 180 4.15 -6.99 -14.75
CA SER A 180 4.19 -8.20 -15.59
C SER A 180 5.64 -8.57 -15.97
N LEU A 181 6.60 -8.41 -15.04
CA LEU A 181 7.99 -8.76 -15.30
C LEU A 181 8.16 -10.28 -15.39
N VAL A 182 8.78 -10.73 -16.47
CA VAL A 182 9.18 -12.11 -16.71
C VAL A 182 10.64 -12.13 -17.16
N ASN A 183 11.32 -13.26 -16.99
CA ASN A 183 12.75 -13.42 -17.33
C ASN A 183 13.67 -12.41 -16.63
N THR A 184 13.30 -11.98 -15.43
CA THR A 184 14.04 -11.01 -14.63
C THR A 184 14.76 -11.73 -13.49
N LEU A 185 16.01 -11.32 -13.20
CA LEU A 185 16.77 -11.76 -12.05
C LEU A 185 16.52 -10.80 -10.87
N PHE A 186 15.98 -11.33 -9.79
CA PHE A 186 15.85 -10.63 -8.51
C PHE A 186 16.90 -11.11 -7.54
N VAL A 187 17.62 -10.18 -6.93
CA VAL A 187 18.59 -10.45 -5.87
C VAL A 187 18.05 -9.84 -4.58
N LEU A 188 17.82 -10.68 -3.58
CA LEU A 188 17.27 -10.30 -2.30
C LEU A 188 18.24 -10.68 -1.19
N ASP A 189 18.51 -9.74 -0.29
CA ASP A 189 19.42 -9.91 0.83
C ASP A 189 18.65 -9.83 2.14
N GLU A 190 18.49 -10.95 2.83
CA GLU A 190 17.72 -11.10 4.07
C GLU A 190 16.30 -10.49 4.01
N PRO A 191 15.46 -10.84 3.02
CA PRO A 191 14.13 -10.22 2.89
C PRO A 191 13.20 -10.56 4.06
N SER A 192 13.50 -11.59 4.82
CA SER A 192 12.77 -12.01 6.03
C SER A 192 13.10 -11.17 7.27
N ILE A 193 14.18 -10.38 7.23
CA ILE A 193 14.66 -9.65 8.41
C ILE A 193 13.60 -8.77 9.05
N GLY A 194 13.43 -8.90 10.36
CA GLY A 194 12.46 -8.15 11.15
C GLY A 194 11.01 -8.60 10.97
N LEU A 195 10.74 -9.72 10.28
CA LEU A 195 9.43 -10.35 10.26
C LEU A 195 9.20 -11.20 11.51
N HIS A 196 7.95 -11.22 11.96
CA HIS A 196 7.54 -12.20 12.97
C HIS A 196 7.46 -13.60 12.31
N PRO A 197 7.84 -14.69 13.00
CA PRO A 197 7.77 -16.05 12.45
C PRO A 197 6.43 -16.42 11.82
N ARG A 198 5.33 -15.87 12.33
CA ARG A 198 3.98 -16.08 11.77
C ARG A 198 3.78 -15.45 10.38
N ASP A 199 4.61 -14.47 10.01
CA ASP A 199 4.48 -13.75 8.75
C ASP A 199 5.51 -14.22 7.70
N MET A 200 6.42 -15.13 8.07
CA MET A 200 7.45 -15.68 7.19
C MET A 200 6.86 -16.33 5.93
N HIS A 201 5.77 -17.09 6.08
CA HIS A 201 5.10 -17.73 4.96
C HIS A 201 4.66 -16.73 3.89
N ARG A 202 4.25 -15.51 4.27
CA ARG A 202 3.77 -14.48 3.34
C ARG A 202 4.85 -14.03 2.36
N ILE A 203 6.07 -13.78 2.87
CA ILE A 203 7.17 -13.37 2.00
C ILE A 203 7.65 -14.53 1.14
N THR A 204 7.67 -15.74 1.68
CA THR A 204 8.00 -16.95 0.95
C THR A 204 7.03 -17.17 -0.20
N GLU A 205 5.71 -17.08 0.03
CA GLU A 205 4.69 -17.17 -1.01
C GLU A 205 4.83 -16.08 -2.08
N ALA A 206 5.18 -14.84 -1.67
CA ALA A 206 5.41 -13.74 -2.60
C ALA A 206 6.61 -14.04 -3.53
N MET A 207 7.71 -14.57 -2.98
CA MET A 207 8.88 -14.97 -3.75
C MET A 207 8.56 -16.13 -4.68
N LEU A 208 7.85 -17.16 -4.23
CA LEU A 208 7.43 -18.28 -5.05
C LEU A 208 6.54 -17.83 -6.22
N ARG A 209 5.61 -16.90 -5.99
CA ARG A 209 4.79 -16.33 -7.08
C ARG A 209 5.64 -15.61 -8.13
N LEU A 210 6.68 -14.88 -7.74
CA LEU A 210 7.60 -14.25 -8.69
C LEU A 210 8.37 -15.29 -9.51
N ARG A 211 8.84 -16.37 -8.87
CA ARG A 211 9.49 -17.50 -9.54
C ARG A 211 8.55 -18.13 -10.55
N ASP A 212 7.33 -18.45 -10.13
CA ASP A 212 6.32 -19.14 -10.95
C ASP A 212 5.83 -18.27 -12.12
N ALA A 213 5.98 -16.94 -12.02
CA ALA A 213 5.79 -16.02 -13.14
C ALA A 213 6.92 -16.04 -14.17
N GLY A 214 7.91 -16.91 -14.03
CA GLY A 214 9.02 -17.07 -14.99
C GLY A 214 10.23 -16.20 -14.68
N ASN A 215 10.44 -15.84 -13.44
CA ASN A 215 11.61 -15.08 -12.99
C ASN A 215 12.62 -15.98 -12.26
N THR A 216 13.84 -15.48 -12.11
CA THR A 216 14.89 -16.09 -11.30
C THR A 216 15.11 -15.27 -10.05
N LEU A 217 15.16 -15.93 -8.88
CA LEU A 217 15.46 -15.28 -7.61
C LEU A 217 16.73 -15.84 -7.02
N VAL A 218 17.65 -14.95 -6.63
CA VAL A 218 18.81 -15.25 -5.78
C VAL A 218 18.55 -14.62 -4.43
N VAL A 219 18.45 -15.43 -3.41
CA VAL A 219 18.06 -14.98 -2.05
C VAL A 219 19.15 -15.36 -1.07
N VAL A 220 19.70 -14.37 -0.37
CA VAL A 220 20.59 -14.60 0.77
C VAL A 220 19.70 -14.65 2.01
N GLU A 221 19.72 -15.78 2.70
CA GLU A 221 18.84 -16.02 3.86
C GLU A 221 19.47 -16.93 4.90
N HIS A 222 18.98 -16.80 6.12
CA HIS A 222 19.38 -17.62 7.27
C HIS A 222 18.19 -18.38 7.89
N ASP A 223 16.95 -18.03 7.49
CA ASP A 223 15.75 -18.71 8.01
C ASP A 223 15.54 -20.06 7.30
N PRO A 224 15.48 -21.17 8.07
CA PRO A 224 15.30 -22.51 7.51
C PRO A 224 14.02 -22.67 6.68
N ALA A 225 12.94 -21.96 7.03
CA ALA A 225 11.68 -22.08 6.30
C ALA A 225 11.79 -21.50 4.87
N VAL A 226 12.56 -20.41 4.71
CA VAL A 226 12.83 -19.81 3.40
C VAL A 226 13.79 -20.69 2.61
N MET A 227 14.87 -21.17 3.25
CA MET A 227 15.87 -22.04 2.62
C MET A 227 15.22 -23.34 2.09
N LEU A 228 14.32 -23.94 2.84
CA LEU A 228 13.60 -25.15 2.45
C LEU A 228 12.57 -24.96 1.34
N ALA A 229 12.17 -23.73 1.06
CA ALA A 229 11.26 -23.38 -0.05
C ALA A 229 12.01 -23.13 -1.37
N ALA A 230 13.36 -23.10 -1.34
CA ALA A 230 14.16 -22.87 -2.53
C ALA A 230 14.21 -24.12 -3.44
N ASP A 231 14.41 -23.93 -4.74
CA ASP A 231 14.64 -25.03 -5.69
C ASP A 231 16.09 -25.55 -5.58
N ARG A 232 17.02 -24.67 -5.14
CA ARG A 232 18.45 -24.97 -5.01
C ARG A 232 19.04 -24.16 -3.87
N VAL A 233 19.95 -24.77 -3.09
CA VAL A 233 20.67 -24.15 -2.01
C VAL A 233 22.17 -24.17 -2.35
N LEU A 234 22.79 -23.01 -2.18
CA LEU A 234 24.24 -22.83 -2.26
C LEU A 234 24.74 -22.44 -0.88
N ASP A 235 25.58 -23.26 -0.26
CA ASP A 235 26.20 -22.94 1.02
C ASP A 235 27.67 -22.55 0.83
N PHE A 236 28.06 -21.44 1.45
CA PHE A 236 29.39 -20.88 1.38
C PHE A 236 30.09 -21.02 2.73
N GLY A 237 31.23 -21.72 2.73
CA GLY A 237 32.00 -21.99 3.94
C GLY A 237 33.49 -22.18 3.65
N PRO A 238 34.20 -22.87 4.60
CA PRO A 238 33.76 -23.38 5.89
C PRO A 238 33.74 -22.33 7.02
N GLY A 239 34.12 -21.09 6.76
CA GLY A 239 34.13 -20.05 7.80
C GLY A 239 34.13 -18.63 7.23
N PRO A 240 34.08 -17.58 8.07
CA PRO A 240 34.00 -16.18 7.61
C PRO A 240 35.40 -15.70 7.15
N GLY A 241 35.39 -14.65 6.31
CA GLY A 241 36.60 -13.94 5.84
C GLY A 241 37.49 -14.80 4.95
N GLU A 242 38.78 -14.76 5.18
CA GLU A 242 39.80 -15.45 4.35
C GLU A 242 39.63 -16.97 4.30
N ARG A 243 38.97 -17.58 5.28
CA ARG A 243 38.66 -19.02 5.33
C ARG A 243 37.36 -19.41 4.68
N GLY A 244 36.61 -18.42 4.18
CA GLY A 244 35.32 -18.61 3.53
C GLY A 244 35.38 -18.50 2.03
N GLY A 245 34.21 -18.35 1.42
CA GLY A 245 34.06 -18.08 -0.01
C GLY A 245 34.15 -19.31 -0.91
N GLN A 246 34.23 -20.52 -0.33
CA GLN A 246 34.15 -21.78 -1.07
C GLN A 246 32.70 -22.30 -1.02
N ILE A 247 32.21 -22.88 -2.12
CA ILE A 247 30.95 -23.60 -2.11
C ILE A 247 31.18 -24.94 -1.41
N VAL A 248 30.57 -25.09 -0.23
CA VAL A 248 30.67 -26.34 0.55
C VAL A 248 29.49 -27.28 0.28
N PHE A 249 28.39 -26.70 -0.19
CA PHE A 249 27.23 -27.46 -0.65
C PHE A 249 26.58 -26.76 -1.84
N ASP A 250 26.10 -27.55 -2.80
CA ASP A 250 25.31 -27.12 -3.95
C ASP A 250 24.33 -28.23 -4.34
N GLY A 251 23.05 -28.03 -4.08
CA GLY A 251 22.02 -29.04 -4.34
C GLY A 251 20.63 -28.59 -3.92
N THR A 252 19.70 -29.53 -3.94
CA THR A 252 18.34 -29.31 -3.47
C THR A 252 18.25 -29.31 -1.94
N PRO A 253 17.21 -28.70 -1.33
CA PRO A 253 17.00 -28.79 0.12
C PRO A 253 16.90 -30.23 0.66
N ASP A 254 16.38 -31.17 -0.15
CA ASP A 254 16.29 -32.59 0.23
C ASP A 254 17.66 -33.28 0.20
N GLU A 255 18.53 -32.91 -0.70
CA GLU A 255 19.93 -33.37 -0.70
C GLU A 255 20.71 -32.80 0.47
N LEU A 256 20.49 -31.50 0.80
CA LEU A 256 21.11 -30.88 1.98
C LEU A 256 20.76 -31.61 3.28
N ARG A 257 19.51 -32.05 3.45
CA ARG A 257 19.10 -32.82 4.63
C ARG A 257 19.75 -34.19 4.76
N ARG A 258 20.31 -34.71 3.67
CA ARG A 258 20.97 -36.02 3.60
C ARG A 258 22.49 -35.91 3.55
N ALA A 259 22.99 -34.68 3.38
CA ALA A 259 24.44 -34.43 3.39
C ALA A 259 24.98 -34.55 4.82
N ASP A 260 26.08 -35.30 4.98
CA ASP A 260 26.79 -35.48 6.26
C ASP A 260 27.65 -34.26 6.61
#